data_31869337817f600476420757256c5ffc
#
_entry.id   31869337817f600476420757256c5ffc
#
_cell.length_a   1.000
_cell.length_b   1.000
_cell.length_c   1.000
_cell.angle_alpha   90.00
_cell.angle_beta   90.00
_cell.angle_gamma   90.00
#
_symmetry.space_group_name_H-M   'P 1'
#
loop_
_entity.id
_entity.type
_entity.pdbx_description
1 polymer ?
#
loop_
_entity_poly.entity_id
_entity_poly.type
_entity_poly.pdbx_seq_one_letter_code
_entity_poly.pdbx_strand_id
1 'polypeptide(L)'
;LIRNWIDLFNCETVTYLLEPIEGHGLWDRKKVFGELPTKSDYEGQIAVLTRATIRLSKLKQFWKNVDGVASKMAGSEGFINSYGIGEIPWIKQATFSIWQNKQAMKNFAYQMKDHQEVIQKTRKENWYSEDMFVRFKITGCTGTVNGVNPLKVKL
;
A
#
# COMPACT_ATOMS: atom_id res chain seq x y z
N LEU A 1 7.47 24.95 7.56
CA LEU A 1 6.09 24.70 8.01
C LEU A 1 5.92 23.31 8.64
N ILE A 2 6.34 22.23 7.99
CA ILE A 2 6.22 20.85 8.52
C ILE A 2 7.02 20.66 9.81
N ARG A 3 8.27 21.15 9.88
CA ARG A 3 9.09 21.06 11.11
C ARG A 3 8.40 21.64 12.34
N ASN A 4 7.79 22.81 12.21
CA ASN A 4 7.10 23.45 13.35
C ASN A 4 5.94 22.60 13.89
N TRP A 5 5.25 21.85 13.03
CA TRP A 5 4.21 20.91 13.43
C TRP A 5 4.77 19.68 14.16
N ILE A 6 5.87 19.13 13.64
CA ILE A 6 6.55 17.98 14.24
C ILE A 6 7.00 18.33 15.64
N ASP A 7 7.65 19.49 15.82
CA ASP A 7 8.16 19.95 17.09
C ASP A 7 7.01 20.28 18.08
N LEU A 8 5.95 20.94 17.60
CA LEU A 8 4.79 21.33 18.41
C LEU A 8 4.03 20.13 18.99
N PHE A 9 3.86 19.07 18.19
CA PHE A 9 3.11 17.86 18.58
C PHE A 9 4.00 16.71 19.02
N ASN A 10 5.32 16.92 19.11
CA ASN A 10 6.29 15.88 19.44
C ASN A 10 6.09 14.60 18.61
N CYS A 11 5.93 14.77 17.31
CA CYS A 11 5.66 13.66 16.38
C CYS A 11 6.94 12.93 15.99
N GLU A 12 6.89 11.60 15.99
CA GLU A 12 7.89 10.82 15.25
C GLU A 12 7.68 10.99 13.74
N THR A 13 8.78 10.95 13.01
CA THR A 13 8.76 11.02 11.56
C THR A 13 9.56 9.90 10.95
N VAL A 14 9.07 9.40 9.82
CA VAL A 14 9.81 8.48 8.96
C VAL A 14 9.73 8.95 7.51
N THR A 15 10.87 8.92 6.83
CA THR A 15 10.97 9.26 5.41
C THR A 15 11.51 8.07 4.65
N TYR A 16 10.78 7.63 3.64
CA TYR A 16 11.20 6.62 2.68
C TYR A 16 11.60 7.29 1.37
N LEU A 17 12.78 6.95 0.85
CA LEU A 17 13.19 7.30 -0.50
C LEU A 17 12.85 6.13 -1.42
N LEU A 18 12.05 6.40 -2.44
CA LEU A 18 11.41 5.37 -3.25
C LEU A 18 11.68 5.62 -4.74
N GLU A 19 12.03 4.57 -5.45
CA GLU A 19 12.16 4.54 -6.91
C GLU A 19 11.05 3.66 -7.49
N PRO A 20 10.13 4.17 -8.33
CA PRO A 20 9.08 3.36 -8.92
C PRO A 20 9.68 2.42 -9.97
N ILE A 21 9.38 1.11 -9.85
CA ILE A 21 9.99 0.07 -10.70
C ILE A 21 9.01 -0.68 -11.58
N GLU A 22 7.74 -0.77 -11.18
CA GLU A 22 6.68 -1.38 -11.99
C GLU A 22 5.31 -0.92 -11.47
N GLY A 23 4.32 -0.89 -12.36
CA GLY A 23 2.98 -0.50 -11.93
C GLY A 23 1.98 -0.29 -13.05
N HIS A 24 0.76 0.01 -12.65
CA HIS A 24 -0.35 0.34 -13.55
C HIS A 24 -1.39 1.20 -12.85
N GLY A 25 -2.35 1.69 -13.63
CA GLY A 25 -3.47 2.47 -13.13
C GLY A 25 -3.21 3.97 -13.12
N LEU A 26 -4.13 4.71 -12.53
CA LEU A 26 -4.14 6.17 -12.56
C LEU A 26 -4.38 6.73 -11.16
N TRP A 27 -3.91 7.95 -10.93
CA TRP A 27 -4.21 8.79 -9.78
C TRP A 27 -4.86 10.08 -10.28
N ASP A 28 -6.16 10.23 -10.04
CA ASP A 28 -6.97 11.34 -10.56
C ASP A 28 -6.76 11.54 -12.07
N ARG A 29 -6.90 10.43 -12.82
CA ARG A 29 -6.75 10.32 -14.28
C ARG A 29 -5.35 10.63 -14.81
N LYS A 30 -4.33 10.64 -13.95
CA LYS A 30 -2.94 10.94 -14.33
C LYS A 30 -2.02 9.75 -14.02
N LYS A 31 -1.03 9.53 -14.87
CA LYS A 31 0.09 8.62 -14.60
C LYS A 31 1.16 9.35 -13.79
N VAL A 32 0.92 9.53 -12.48
CA VAL A 32 1.77 10.36 -11.60
C VAL A 32 3.21 9.86 -11.46
N PHE A 33 3.46 8.59 -11.76
CA PHE A 33 4.80 7.99 -11.77
C PHE A 33 5.36 7.76 -13.18
N GLY A 34 4.75 8.37 -14.21
CA GLY A 34 5.14 8.18 -15.62
C GLY A 34 4.72 6.83 -16.19
N GLU A 35 5.38 6.44 -17.29
CA GLU A 35 5.18 5.14 -17.92
C GLU A 35 6.08 4.11 -17.22
N LEU A 36 5.46 3.21 -16.51
CA LEU A 36 6.17 2.15 -15.80
C LEU A 36 6.04 0.81 -16.53
N PRO A 37 7.07 -0.04 -16.46
CA PRO A 37 6.97 -1.41 -16.95
C PRO A 37 5.95 -2.19 -16.12
N THR A 38 5.35 -3.20 -16.72
CA THR A 38 4.43 -4.13 -16.03
C THR A 38 5.16 -5.13 -15.14
N LYS A 39 6.47 -5.32 -15.35
CA LYS A 39 7.31 -6.24 -14.61
C LYS A 39 8.74 -5.69 -14.48
N SER A 40 9.32 -5.87 -13.31
CA SER A 40 10.70 -5.57 -12.97
C SER A 40 11.39 -6.83 -12.45
N ASP A 41 12.72 -6.93 -12.66
CA ASP A 41 13.54 -8.05 -12.15
C ASP A 41 14.16 -7.76 -10.78
N TYR A 42 13.76 -6.67 -10.12
CA TYR A 42 14.23 -6.33 -8.78
C TYR A 42 13.71 -7.32 -7.73
N GLU A 43 14.62 -7.89 -6.91
CA GLU A 43 14.29 -8.93 -5.91
C GLU A 43 14.49 -8.50 -4.45
N GLY A 44 14.96 -7.27 -4.19
CA GLY A 44 15.13 -6.74 -2.82
C GLY A 44 13.83 -6.34 -2.13
N GLN A 45 13.96 -5.65 -1.00
CA GLN A 45 12.80 -5.09 -0.28
C GLN A 45 12.02 -4.12 -1.16
N ILE A 46 10.72 -4.26 -1.15
CA ILE A 46 9.81 -3.41 -1.93
C ILE A 46 8.81 -2.69 -1.04
N ALA A 47 8.45 -1.49 -1.47
CA ALA A 47 7.23 -0.83 -1.03
C ALA A 47 6.16 -0.94 -2.12
N VAL A 48 4.90 -1.02 -1.70
CA VAL A 48 3.74 -1.11 -2.60
C VAL A 48 2.75 -0.03 -2.22
N LEU A 49 2.35 0.77 -3.20
CA LEU A 49 1.26 1.73 -3.06
C LEU A 49 0.07 1.22 -3.87
N THR A 50 -0.99 0.89 -3.16
CA THR A 50 -2.28 0.56 -3.75
C THR A 50 -3.25 1.68 -3.44
N ARG A 51 -3.89 2.25 -4.45
CA ARG A 51 -4.87 3.33 -4.31
C ARG A 51 -6.15 2.98 -5.03
N ALA A 52 -7.28 3.34 -4.44
CA ALA A 52 -8.58 3.16 -5.06
C ALA A 52 -9.51 4.33 -4.77
N THR A 53 -10.31 4.71 -5.77
CA THR A 53 -11.48 5.56 -5.62
C THR A 53 -12.71 4.65 -5.57
N ILE A 54 -13.35 4.57 -4.41
CA ILE A 54 -14.44 3.64 -4.15
C ILE A 54 -15.75 4.26 -4.62
N ARG A 55 -16.57 3.50 -5.33
CA ARG A 55 -17.91 3.94 -5.73
C ARG A 55 -18.80 4.08 -4.51
N LEU A 56 -19.58 5.17 -4.41
CA LEU A 56 -20.44 5.47 -3.27
C LEU A 56 -21.38 4.30 -2.92
N SER A 57 -21.93 3.62 -3.91
CA SER A 57 -22.80 2.45 -3.73
C SER A 57 -22.09 1.24 -3.12
N LYS A 58 -20.75 1.23 -3.09
CA LYS A 58 -19.92 0.11 -2.61
C LYS A 58 -19.18 0.39 -1.30
N LEU A 59 -19.31 1.59 -0.74
CA LEU A 59 -18.60 2.02 0.48
C LEU A 59 -18.81 1.05 1.65
N LYS A 60 -20.07 0.73 1.98
CA LYS A 60 -20.38 -0.19 3.10
C LYS A 60 -19.73 -1.56 2.92
N GLN A 61 -19.76 -2.07 1.69
CA GLN A 61 -19.22 -3.38 1.36
C GLN A 61 -17.69 -3.38 1.39
N PHE A 62 -17.05 -2.32 0.90
CA PHE A 62 -15.61 -2.13 0.99
C PHE A 62 -15.13 -2.12 2.45
N TRP A 63 -15.68 -1.23 3.28
CA TRP A 63 -15.25 -1.04 4.65
C TRP A 63 -15.47 -2.27 5.53
N LYS A 64 -16.49 -3.07 5.27
CA LYS A 64 -16.70 -4.34 5.97
C LYS A 64 -15.55 -5.33 5.82
N ASN A 65 -14.77 -5.23 4.73
CA ASN A 65 -13.69 -6.18 4.43
C ASN A 65 -12.29 -5.66 4.78
N VAL A 66 -12.12 -4.35 5.04
CA VAL A 66 -10.80 -3.71 5.25
C VAL A 66 -10.04 -4.34 6.41
N ASP A 67 -10.67 -4.48 7.57
CA ASP A 67 -10.02 -5.01 8.78
C ASP A 67 -9.56 -6.46 8.60
N GLY A 68 -10.36 -7.27 7.92
CA GLY A 68 -10.00 -8.65 7.62
C GLY A 68 -8.78 -8.76 6.68
N VAL A 69 -8.69 -7.88 5.69
CA VAL A 69 -7.54 -7.82 4.78
C VAL A 69 -6.30 -7.32 5.50
N ALA A 70 -6.41 -6.26 6.31
CA ALA A 70 -5.32 -5.70 7.09
C ALA A 70 -4.74 -6.72 8.10
N SER A 71 -5.60 -7.44 8.80
CA SER A 71 -5.20 -8.49 9.76
C SER A 71 -4.45 -9.63 9.07
N LYS A 72 -4.93 -10.10 7.92
CA LYS A 72 -4.25 -11.15 7.13
C LYS A 72 -2.91 -10.67 6.59
N MET A 73 -2.82 -9.42 6.14
CA MET A 73 -1.57 -8.82 5.69
C MET A 73 -0.54 -8.80 6.82
N ALA A 74 -0.94 -8.37 8.01
CA ALA A 74 -0.06 -8.31 9.18
C ALA A 74 0.49 -9.68 9.62
N GLY A 75 -0.26 -10.76 9.38
CA GLY A 75 0.16 -12.15 9.66
C GLY A 75 0.92 -12.83 8.53
N SER A 76 1.16 -12.16 7.39
CA SER A 76 1.80 -12.79 6.23
C SER A 76 3.31 -12.82 6.35
N GLU A 77 3.91 -13.93 5.91
CA GLU A 77 5.36 -14.07 5.86
C GLU A 77 5.99 -13.00 4.95
N GLY A 78 7.06 -12.39 5.42
CA GLY A 78 7.78 -11.33 4.70
C GLY A 78 7.07 -9.97 4.69
N PHE A 79 5.94 -9.81 5.38
CA PHE A 79 5.35 -8.50 5.65
C PHE A 79 6.20 -7.73 6.68
N ILE A 80 6.45 -6.45 6.42
CA ILE A 80 7.24 -5.60 7.31
C ILE A 80 6.36 -4.57 8.00
N ASN A 81 5.63 -3.75 7.23
CA ASN A 81 4.75 -2.73 7.77
C ASN A 81 3.72 -2.25 6.74
N SER A 82 2.66 -1.56 7.21
CA SER A 82 1.72 -0.88 6.32
C SER A 82 1.09 0.35 6.96
N TYR A 83 0.70 1.29 6.10
CA TYR A 83 0.03 2.53 6.47
C TYR A 83 -1.20 2.73 5.58
N GLY A 84 -2.33 2.96 6.22
CA GLY A 84 -3.54 3.41 5.52
C GLY A 84 -3.51 4.93 5.31
N ILE A 85 -3.88 5.37 4.13
CA ILE A 85 -3.92 6.78 3.74
C ILE A 85 -5.30 7.10 3.20
N GLY A 86 -6.00 8.05 3.82
CA GLY A 86 -7.27 8.59 3.34
C GLY A 86 -7.09 9.97 2.73
N GLU A 87 -7.31 10.14 1.42
CA GLU A 87 -7.28 11.45 0.76
C GLU A 87 -8.61 12.18 0.90
N ILE A 88 -9.70 11.47 0.60
CA ILE A 88 -11.07 11.92 0.86
C ILE A 88 -11.68 10.86 1.77
N PRO A 89 -12.18 11.25 2.96
CA PRO A 89 -12.74 10.31 3.91
C PRO A 89 -13.71 9.33 3.24
N TRP A 90 -13.51 8.03 3.49
CA TRP A 90 -14.31 6.90 3.00
C TRP A 90 -14.22 6.58 1.51
N ILE A 91 -13.89 7.54 0.63
CA ILE A 91 -14.01 7.41 -0.83
C ILE A 91 -12.68 7.13 -1.50
N LYS A 92 -11.64 7.95 -1.23
CA LYS A 92 -10.31 7.79 -1.81
C LYS A 92 -9.37 7.24 -0.76
N GLN A 93 -8.96 6.00 -0.94
CA GLN A 93 -8.14 5.26 0.01
C GLN A 93 -6.88 4.74 -0.66
N ALA A 94 -5.80 4.77 0.08
CA ALA A 94 -4.57 4.12 -0.33
C ALA A 94 -3.99 3.28 0.82
N THR A 95 -3.23 2.27 0.47
CA THR A 95 -2.41 1.50 1.40
C THR A 95 -0.98 1.53 0.89
N PHE A 96 -0.08 1.98 1.74
CA PHE A 96 1.36 1.86 1.53
C PHE A 96 1.85 0.70 2.38
N SER A 97 2.38 -0.35 1.76
CA SER A 97 2.87 -1.55 2.46
C SER A 97 4.30 -1.87 2.09
N ILE A 98 5.06 -2.43 3.03
CA ILE A 98 6.48 -2.77 2.88
C ILE A 98 6.64 -4.27 3.07
N TRP A 99 7.41 -4.89 2.19
CA TRP A 99 7.63 -6.32 2.09
C TRP A 99 9.10 -6.66 1.94
N GLN A 100 9.53 -7.81 2.48
CA GLN A 100 10.89 -8.29 2.35
C GLN A 100 11.33 -8.47 0.90
N ASN A 101 10.39 -8.89 0.05
CA ASN A 101 10.61 -9.05 -1.39
C ASN A 101 9.27 -9.17 -2.13
N LYS A 102 9.36 -9.20 -3.45
CA LYS A 102 8.21 -9.32 -4.34
C LYS A 102 7.46 -10.65 -4.17
N GLN A 103 8.16 -11.74 -3.86
CA GLN A 103 7.55 -13.05 -3.72
C GLN A 103 6.66 -13.11 -2.47
N ALA A 104 7.10 -12.56 -1.34
CA ALA A 104 6.29 -12.46 -0.13
C ALA A 104 4.97 -11.73 -0.39
N MET A 105 5.03 -10.58 -1.06
CA MET A 105 3.84 -9.82 -1.44
C MET A 105 2.93 -10.62 -2.40
N LYS A 106 3.51 -11.35 -3.38
CA LYS A 106 2.73 -12.20 -4.28
C LYS A 106 2.04 -13.35 -3.53
N ASN A 107 2.75 -14.00 -2.61
CA ASN A 107 2.19 -15.08 -1.80
C ASN A 107 0.95 -14.59 -1.02
N PHE A 108 1.05 -13.43 -0.36
CA PHE A 108 -0.11 -12.78 0.26
C PHE A 108 -1.25 -12.56 -0.75
N ALA A 109 -0.94 -11.99 -1.91
CA ALA A 109 -1.94 -11.73 -2.95
C ALA A 109 -2.61 -13.02 -3.48
N TYR A 110 -1.85 -14.14 -3.56
CA TYR A 110 -2.39 -15.45 -3.92
C TYR A 110 -3.26 -16.04 -2.81
N GLN A 111 -2.82 -16.01 -1.56
CA GLN A 111 -3.63 -16.44 -0.41
C GLN A 111 -4.94 -15.66 -0.30
N MET A 112 -4.91 -14.36 -0.63
CA MET A 112 -6.13 -13.55 -0.74
C MET A 112 -7.01 -13.96 -1.93
N LYS A 113 -6.43 -14.49 -3.01
CA LYS A 113 -7.21 -15.02 -4.15
C LYS A 113 -7.88 -16.34 -3.85
N ASP A 114 -7.32 -17.19 -3.00
CA ASP A 114 -7.94 -18.44 -2.57
C ASP A 114 -9.16 -18.20 -1.66
N HIS A 115 -9.24 -17.02 -1.04
CA HIS A 115 -10.46 -16.48 -0.46
C HIS A 115 -11.25 -15.69 -1.51
N GLN A 116 -11.42 -16.30 -2.67
CA GLN A 116 -11.83 -15.74 -3.98
C GLN A 116 -13.11 -14.89 -3.98
N GLU A 117 -13.94 -14.96 -2.97
CA GLU A 117 -15.20 -14.21 -2.96
C GLU A 117 -15.01 -12.68 -2.97
N VAL A 118 -14.00 -12.14 -2.28
CA VAL A 118 -13.84 -10.68 -2.15
C VAL A 118 -13.20 -10.06 -3.40
N ILE A 119 -12.14 -10.67 -3.94
CA ILE A 119 -11.44 -10.10 -5.12
C ILE A 119 -12.24 -10.31 -6.41
N GLN A 120 -12.91 -11.47 -6.56
CA GLN A 120 -13.83 -11.66 -7.68
C GLN A 120 -15.05 -10.73 -7.58
N LYS A 121 -15.57 -10.49 -6.37
CA LYS A 121 -16.61 -9.48 -6.13
C LYS A 121 -16.14 -8.08 -6.48
N THR A 122 -14.95 -7.64 -6.05
CA THR A 122 -14.46 -6.29 -6.36
C THR A 122 -14.36 -6.04 -7.86
N ARG A 123 -13.88 -7.02 -8.64
CA ARG A 123 -13.80 -6.91 -10.10
C ARG A 123 -15.14 -7.07 -10.80
N LYS A 124 -15.92 -8.10 -10.44
CA LYS A 124 -17.25 -8.35 -11.03
C LYS A 124 -18.27 -7.28 -10.66
N GLU A 125 -18.23 -6.78 -9.43
CA GLU A 125 -19.17 -5.80 -8.93
C GLU A 125 -18.69 -4.34 -9.13
N ASN A 126 -17.53 -4.13 -9.76
CA ASN A 126 -17.01 -2.82 -10.14
C ASN A 126 -16.97 -1.83 -8.94
N TRP A 127 -16.28 -2.23 -7.85
CA TRP A 127 -16.23 -1.44 -6.62
C TRP A 127 -15.47 -0.12 -6.76
N TYR A 128 -14.50 -0.06 -7.67
CA TYR A 128 -13.67 1.09 -7.89
C TYR A 128 -14.06 1.83 -9.16
N SER A 129 -14.02 3.16 -9.11
CA SER A 129 -14.10 4.00 -10.30
C SER A 129 -12.73 4.26 -10.90
N GLU A 130 -11.70 4.15 -10.08
CA GLU A 130 -10.29 4.26 -10.45
C GLU A 130 -9.45 3.49 -9.45
N ASP A 131 -8.40 2.85 -9.93
CA ASP A 131 -7.39 2.20 -9.10
C ASP A 131 -5.98 2.43 -9.64
N MET A 132 -5.00 2.30 -8.76
CA MET A 132 -3.59 2.36 -9.07
C MET A 132 -2.83 1.38 -8.19
N PHE A 133 -1.83 0.74 -8.78
CA PHE A 133 -0.92 -0.15 -8.09
C PHE A 133 0.50 0.10 -8.59
N VAL A 134 1.40 0.47 -7.68
CA VAL A 134 2.80 0.74 -8.00
C VAL A 134 3.71 0.08 -6.99
N ARG A 135 4.76 -0.57 -7.47
CA ARG A 135 5.86 -1.10 -6.66
C ARG A 135 7.08 -0.21 -6.77
N PHE A 136 7.74 -0.05 -5.64
CA PHE A 136 8.93 0.77 -5.50
C PHE A 136 10.08 -0.05 -4.93
N LYS A 137 11.26 0.19 -5.43
CA LYS A 137 12.51 -0.12 -4.74
C LYS A 137 12.70 0.91 -3.64
N ILE A 138 13.06 0.47 -2.44
CA ILE A 138 13.39 1.34 -1.33
C ILE A 138 14.88 1.66 -1.43
N THR A 139 15.23 2.93 -1.67
CA THR A 139 16.61 3.41 -1.81
C THR A 139 17.14 4.03 -0.53
N GLY A 140 16.27 4.37 0.41
CA GLY A 140 16.65 4.90 1.72
C GLY A 140 15.49 4.99 2.68
N CYS A 141 15.81 5.01 3.98
CA CYS A 141 14.87 5.25 5.06
C CYS A 141 15.56 5.98 6.20
N THR A 142 14.95 7.07 6.66
CA THR A 142 15.41 7.84 7.82
C THR A 142 14.26 8.08 8.78
N GLY A 143 14.59 8.18 10.09
CA GLY A 143 13.59 8.34 11.15
C GLY A 143 13.10 7.01 11.71
N THR A 144 12.11 7.08 12.60
CA THR A 144 11.61 5.94 13.37
C THR A 144 10.07 5.91 13.41
N VAL A 145 9.55 4.73 13.73
CA VAL A 145 8.15 4.50 14.11
C VAL A 145 8.18 3.73 15.41
N ASN A 146 7.61 4.28 16.49
CA ASN A 146 7.73 3.75 17.86
C ASN A 146 9.19 3.54 18.30
N GLY A 147 10.06 4.51 17.97
CA GLY A 147 11.49 4.48 18.30
C GLY A 147 12.32 3.47 17.51
N VAL A 148 11.74 2.77 16.53
CA VAL A 148 12.42 1.70 15.76
C VAL A 148 12.48 2.08 14.28
N ASN A 149 13.61 1.79 13.62
CA ASN A 149 13.69 1.89 12.16
C ASN A 149 12.76 0.85 11.51
N PRO A 150 11.75 1.27 10.73
CA PRO A 150 10.72 0.37 10.21
C PRO A 150 11.19 -0.62 9.14
N LEU A 151 12.40 -0.46 8.61
CA LEU A 151 13.00 -1.43 7.67
C LEU A 151 13.83 -2.51 8.36
N LYS A 152 14.16 -2.35 9.64
CA LYS A 152 14.82 -3.40 10.41
C LYS A 152 13.79 -4.47 10.74
N VAL A 153 13.88 -5.60 10.06
CA VAL A 153 13.12 -6.80 10.40
C VAL A 153 13.47 -7.17 11.84
N LYS A 154 12.47 -7.36 12.70
CA LYS A 154 12.69 -8.08 13.96
C LYS A 154 13.11 -9.51 13.58
N LEU A 155 14.38 -9.83 13.79
CA LEU A 155 14.90 -11.19 13.75
C LEU A 155 14.26 -12.00 14.88
#